data_27623a9b4fa1f0fd28d281e4e00b3ae7
#
_entry.id   27623a9b4fa1f0fd28d281e4e00b3ae7
#
_cell.length_a   1.000
_cell.length_b   1.000
_cell.length_c   1.000
_cell.angle_alpha   90.00
_cell.angle_beta   90.00
_cell.angle_gamma   90.00
#
_symmetry.space_group_name_H-M   'P 1'
#
loop_
_entity.id
_entity.type
_entity.pdbx_description
1 polymer ?
#
loop_
_entity_poly.entity_id
_entity_poly.type
_entity_poly.pdbx_seq_one_letter_code
_entity_poly.pdbx_strand_id
1 'polypeptide(L)'
;MSEPSKAVLITGCSSGIGHATALRLLRAGYPVYASARRLEAIADLKDAGCETLALDVTDEQSMRAAVDAVEQAQGAVGVLINNAGYSQSGAMETVSLDAARRQFETNVFGLVRLTQLVLGKMREQRWGKIVNVGSMGGRLSFPGAGHYHATKHAVEAISDALRFELRGFGIDVILLEPGLIRTDFGEAAAASLAHSQTEPAGDGDDDAYAHFNATVGAVTKGAYEGPMARLGGGPDSVAKAIERALSRRRPPSRVKVTASAKLLIGTRRLLSDRSWDAAMRSLYPQPK
;
A
#
# COMPACT_ATOMS: atom_id res chain seq x y z
N MET A 1 -9.04 34.70 -4.73
CA MET A 1 -8.22 33.54 -4.37
C MET A 1 -8.25 32.61 -5.58
N SER A 2 -7.09 32.18 -6.08
CA SER A 2 -7.00 31.21 -7.17
C SER A 2 -7.64 29.88 -6.73
N GLU A 3 -8.16 29.09 -7.69
CA GLU A 3 -8.60 27.73 -7.38
C GLU A 3 -7.43 26.91 -6.82
N PRO A 4 -7.69 26.04 -5.80
CA PRO A 4 -6.65 25.20 -5.26
C PRO A 4 -6.16 24.19 -6.29
N SER A 5 -4.86 23.92 -6.30
CA SER A 5 -4.26 22.90 -7.15
C SER A 5 -4.90 21.54 -6.88
N LYS A 6 -5.23 20.83 -7.94
CA LYS A 6 -5.73 19.43 -7.92
C LYS A 6 -4.69 18.46 -8.49
N ALA A 7 -3.44 18.89 -8.62
CA ALA A 7 -2.36 18.02 -9.10
C ALA A 7 -2.20 16.79 -8.20
N VAL A 8 -2.10 15.63 -8.82
CA VAL A 8 -2.05 14.33 -8.14
C VAL A 8 -0.64 13.76 -8.23
N LEU A 9 0.02 13.58 -7.10
CA LEU A 9 1.28 12.84 -7.01
C LEU A 9 0.99 11.41 -6.55
N ILE A 10 1.40 10.42 -7.34
CA ILE A 10 1.17 8.99 -7.05
C ILE A 10 2.50 8.28 -6.93
N THR A 11 2.72 7.55 -5.83
CA THR A 11 3.93 6.74 -5.65
C THR A 11 3.74 5.30 -6.10
N GLY A 12 4.80 4.67 -6.66
CA GLY A 12 4.79 3.26 -7.02
C GLY A 12 3.91 2.93 -8.23
N CYS A 13 4.09 3.69 -9.33
CA CYS A 13 3.30 3.55 -10.55
C CYS A 13 3.86 2.54 -11.56
N SER A 14 4.95 1.82 -11.26
CA SER A 14 5.55 0.86 -12.20
C SER A 14 4.66 -0.33 -12.55
N SER A 15 3.68 -0.66 -11.71
CA SER A 15 2.71 -1.72 -11.97
C SER A 15 1.46 -1.59 -11.07
N GLY A 16 0.51 -2.48 -11.24
CA GLY A 16 -0.59 -2.71 -10.32
C GLY A 16 -1.48 -1.51 -10.03
N ILE A 17 -1.74 -1.25 -8.76
CA ILE A 17 -2.70 -0.23 -8.31
C ILE A 17 -2.27 1.18 -8.71
N GLY A 18 -0.99 1.52 -8.53
CA GLY A 18 -0.47 2.84 -8.85
C GLY A 18 -0.61 3.17 -10.33
N HIS A 19 -0.20 2.25 -11.18
CA HIS A 19 -0.32 2.36 -12.63
C HIS A 19 -1.77 2.55 -13.11
N ALA A 20 -2.66 1.66 -12.67
CA ALA A 20 -4.09 1.75 -13.00
C ALA A 20 -4.73 3.05 -12.49
N THR A 21 -4.29 3.53 -11.31
CA THR A 21 -4.78 4.79 -10.74
C THR A 21 -4.32 5.99 -11.55
N ALA A 22 -3.06 6.01 -12.00
CA ALA A 22 -2.53 7.09 -12.83
C ALA A 22 -3.34 7.25 -14.12
N LEU A 23 -3.52 6.17 -14.88
CA LEU A 23 -4.32 6.19 -16.12
C LEU A 23 -5.77 6.59 -15.88
N ARG A 24 -6.35 6.13 -14.78
CA ARG A 24 -7.75 6.43 -14.47
C ARG A 24 -7.97 7.89 -14.11
N LEU A 25 -7.11 8.45 -13.27
CA LEU A 25 -7.22 9.86 -12.87
C LEU A 25 -6.85 10.80 -14.00
N LEU A 26 -5.92 10.45 -14.87
CA LEU A 26 -5.64 11.19 -16.08
C LEU A 26 -6.89 11.30 -16.97
N ARG A 27 -7.58 10.17 -17.21
CA ARG A 27 -8.85 10.16 -17.98
C ARG A 27 -9.97 10.95 -17.29
N ALA A 28 -9.92 11.08 -15.98
CA ALA A 28 -10.86 11.90 -15.21
C ALA A 28 -10.49 13.40 -15.19
N GLY A 29 -9.44 13.81 -15.92
CA GLY A 29 -9.02 15.21 -16.09
C GLY A 29 -8.15 15.77 -14.97
N TYR A 30 -7.55 14.93 -14.13
CA TYR A 30 -6.58 15.39 -13.15
C TYR A 30 -5.20 15.60 -13.79
N PRO A 31 -4.44 16.65 -13.40
CA PRO A 31 -3.00 16.71 -13.66
C PRO A 31 -2.29 15.61 -12.86
N VAL A 32 -1.83 14.55 -13.53
CA VAL A 32 -1.25 13.37 -12.87
C VAL A 32 0.26 13.35 -12.99
N TYR A 33 0.93 13.27 -11.86
CA TYR A 33 2.36 13.06 -11.69
C TYR A 33 2.57 11.63 -11.19
N ALA A 34 2.81 10.73 -12.14
CA ALA A 34 3.06 9.32 -11.84
C ALA A 34 4.54 9.12 -11.48
N SER A 35 4.83 8.39 -10.41
CA SER A 35 6.22 8.21 -10.00
C SER A 35 6.61 6.76 -9.78
N ALA A 36 7.87 6.48 -10.09
CA ALA A 36 8.54 5.20 -9.85
C ALA A 36 10.04 5.45 -9.62
N ARG A 37 10.75 4.47 -9.06
CA ARG A 37 12.21 4.56 -8.87
C ARG A 37 12.97 4.65 -10.21
N ARG A 38 12.44 4.06 -11.25
CA ARG A 38 13.01 4.08 -12.61
C ARG A 38 11.96 4.59 -13.59
N LEU A 39 12.31 5.63 -14.35
CA LEU A 39 11.38 6.26 -15.31
C LEU A 39 11.00 5.33 -16.46
N GLU A 40 11.90 4.44 -16.86
CA GLU A 40 11.66 3.48 -17.93
C GLU A 40 10.48 2.54 -17.61
N ALA A 41 10.26 2.27 -16.30
CA ALA A 41 9.18 1.41 -15.85
C ALA A 41 7.78 2.06 -15.92
N ILE A 42 7.72 3.35 -16.27
CA ILE A 42 6.48 4.13 -16.42
C ILE A 42 6.46 4.96 -17.71
N ALA A 43 7.24 4.55 -18.72
CA ALA A 43 7.31 5.25 -20.00
C ALA A 43 5.94 5.29 -20.70
N ASP A 44 5.18 4.22 -20.61
CA ASP A 44 3.82 4.12 -21.14
C ASP A 44 2.83 5.09 -20.50
N LEU A 45 3.01 5.42 -19.21
CA LEU A 45 2.23 6.46 -18.54
C LEU A 45 2.56 7.85 -19.07
N LYS A 46 3.83 8.10 -19.41
CA LYS A 46 4.24 9.33 -20.07
C LYS A 46 3.61 9.44 -21.45
N ASP A 47 3.66 8.38 -22.24
CA ASP A 47 3.06 8.33 -23.58
C ASP A 47 1.54 8.51 -23.52
N ALA A 48 0.90 8.06 -22.44
CA ALA A 48 -0.52 8.29 -22.18
C ALA A 48 -0.86 9.74 -21.81
N GLY A 49 0.13 10.57 -21.43
CA GLY A 49 -0.03 11.98 -21.06
C GLY A 49 0.10 12.29 -19.57
N CYS A 50 0.57 11.36 -18.75
CA CYS A 50 0.98 11.68 -17.38
C CYS A 50 2.35 12.39 -17.37
N GLU A 51 2.54 13.31 -16.44
CA GLU A 51 3.89 13.71 -16.04
C GLU A 51 4.54 12.56 -15.26
N THR A 52 5.83 12.30 -15.50
CA THR A 52 6.53 11.19 -14.86
C THR A 52 7.72 11.67 -14.05
N LEU A 53 7.86 11.18 -12.82
CA LEU A 53 8.90 11.58 -11.89
C LEU A 53 9.66 10.36 -11.34
N ALA A 54 10.99 10.49 -11.24
CA ALA A 54 11.78 9.54 -10.47
C ALA A 54 11.54 9.83 -8.99
N LEU A 55 11.06 8.83 -8.24
CA LEU A 55 10.81 8.97 -6.82
C LEU A 55 11.06 7.64 -6.10
N ASP A 56 12.02 7.66 -5.17
CA ASP A 56 12.21 6.63 -4.16
C ASP A 56 11.71 7.17 -2.82
N VAL A 57 10.71 6.50 -2.24
CA VAL A 57 10.12 6.92 -0.95
C VAL A 57 11.04 6.67 0.25
N THR A 58 12.19 6.04 0.04
CA THR A 58 13.23 5.82 1.07
C THR A 58 14.36 6.84 0.97
N ASP A 59 14.33 7.74 -0.02
CA ASP A 59 15.34 8.77 -0.25
C ASP A 59 14.71 10.17 -0.10
N GLU A 60 15.17 10.90 0.91
CA GLU A 60 14.70 12.26 1.22
C GLU A 60 14.90 13.24 0.05
N GLN A 61 16.03 13.17 -0.64
CA GLN A 61 16.32 14.08 -1.75
C GLN A 61 15.41 13.79 -2.94
N SER A 62 15.20 12.50 -3.24
CA SER A 62 14.27 12.07 -4.27
C SER A 62 12.84 12.51 -3.98
N MET A 63 12.38 12.38 -2.74
CA MET A 63 11.05 12.84 -2.32
C MET A 63 10.89 14.36 -2.48
N ARG A 64 11.88 15.15 -2.02
CA ARG A 64 11.87 16.62 -2.16
C ARG A 64 11.84 17.06 -3.61
N ALA A 65 12.74 16.51 -4.43
CA ALA A 65 12.81 16.84 -5.85
C ALA A 65 11.47 16.59 -6.57
N ALA A 66 10.80 15.48 -6.26
CA ALA A 66 9.51 15.17 -6.84
C ALA A 66 8.40 16.13 -6.37
N VAL A 67 8.35 16.48 -5.08
CA VAL A 67 7.39 17.46 -4.55
C VAL A 67 7.64 18.84 -5.15
N ASP A 68 8.89 19.31 -5.15
CA ASP A 68 9.28 20.61 -5.69
C ASP A 68 8.90 20.75 -7.17
N ALA A 69 9.10 19.70 -7.97
CA ALA A 69 8.72 19.70 -9.39
C ALA A 69 7.21 19.89 -9.57
N VAL A 70 6.37 19.22 -8.76
CA VAL A 70 4.92 19.43 -8.81
C VAL A 70 4.54 20.83 -8.32
N GLU A 71 5.13 21.30 -7.24
CA GLU A 71 4.82 22.60 -6.66
C GLU A 71 5.22 23.77 -7.57
N GLN A 72 6.36 23.64 -8.27
CA GLN A 72 6.80 24.62 -9.26
C GLN A 72 5.82 24.71 -10.45
N ALA A 73 5.30 23.58 -10.91
CA ALA A 73 4.41 23.53 -12.06
C ALA A 73 2.95 23.85 -11.73
N GLN A 74 2.48 23.50 -10.53
CA GLN A 74 1.06 23.50 -10.17
C GLN A 74 0.74 24.32 -8.90
N GLY A 75 1.75 24.89 -8.24
CA GLY A 75 1.62 25.63 -6.99
C GLY A 75 1.55 24.76 -5.74
N ALA A 76 0.97 23.58 -5.81
CA ALA A 76 0.91 22.61 -4.73
C ALA A 76 0.67 21.18 -5.24
N VAL A 77 1.12 20.19 -4.50
CA VAL A 77 0.55 18.84 -4.59
C VAL A 77 -0.83 18.88 -3.93
N GLY A 78 -1.89 18.89 -4.73
CA GLY A 78 -3.26 18.94 -4.20
C GLY A 78 -3.76 17.59 -3.70
N VAL A 79 -3.34 16.51 -4.35
CA VAL A 79 -3.69 15.13 -3.98
C VAL A 79 -2.40 14.30 -3.89
N LEU A 80 -2.15 13.70 -2.74
CA LEU A 80 -1.08 12.73 -2.56
C LEU A 80 -1.67 11.32 -2.47
N ILE A 81 -1.17 10.39 -3.31
CA ILE A 81 -1.54 8.98 -3.24
C ILE A 81 -0.31 8.16 -2.85
N ASN A 82 -0.24 7.80 -1.58
CA ASN A 82 0.78 6.93 -1.01
C ASN A 82 0.43 5.48 -1.34
N ASN A 83 0.93 4.99 -2.48
CA ASN A 83 0.69 3.63 -2.95
C ASN A 83 1.93 2.74 -2.92
N ALA A 84 3.13 3.31 -2.97
CA ALA A 84 4.37 2.52 -2.93
C ALA A 84 4.42 1.60 -1.70
N GLY A 85 4.78 0.35 -1.90
CA GLY A 85 4.88 -0.64 -0.85
C GLY A 85 5.04 -2.05 -1.39
N TYR A 86 5.55 -2.95 -0.55
CA TYR A 86 5.74 -4.36 -0.87
C TYR A 86 5.53 -5.23 0.36
N SER A 87 5.47 -6.56 0.17
CA SER A 87 5.39 -7.54 1.26
C SER A 87 6.68 -8.34 1.34
N GLN A 88 7.29 -8.34 2.52
CA GLN A 88 8.27 -9.33 2.93
C GLN A 88 7.53 -10.45 3.63
N SER A 89 7.61 -11.66 3.10
CA SER A 89 7.00 -12.86 3.67
C SER A 89 8.05 -13.74 4.33
N GLY A 90 7.61 -14.57 5.28
CA GLY A 90 8.43 -15.52 6.03
C GLY A 90 7.96 -15.61 7.49
N ALA A 91 8.40 -16.65 8.19
CA ALA A 91 8.22 -16.74 9.63
C ALA A 91 8.91 -15.58 10.32
N MET A 92 8.33 -15.04 11.40
CA MET A 92 8.86 -13.85 12.09
C MET A 92 10.31 -14.03 12.55
N GLU A 93 10.68 -15.25 12.93
CA GLU A 93 12.02 -15.62 13.38
C GLU A 93 13.04 -15.65 12.23
N THR A 94 12.61 -16.04 11.02
CA THR A 94 13.55 -16.24 9.89
C THR A 94 13.74 -14.99 9.03
N VAL A 95 12.86 -13.99 9.13
CA VAL A 95 13.01 -12.72 8.41
C VAL A 95 14.01 -11.83 9.13
N SER A 96 15.11 -11.48 8.47
CA SER A 96 16.14 -10.61 9.07
C SER A 96 15.57 -9.24 9.46
N LEU A 97 16.09 -8.66 10.54
CA LEU A 97 15.68 -7.31 10.97
C LEU A 97 15.94 -6.25 9.89
N ASP A 98 16.96 -6.44 9.06
CA ASP A 98 17.24 -5.49 7.98
C ASP A 98 16.19 -5.57 6.87
N ALA A 99 15.69 -6.76 6.54
CA ALA A 99 14.56 -6.90 5.64
C ALA A 99 13.28 -6.29 6.22
N ALA A 100 13.01 -6.50 7.51
CA ALA A 100 11.91 -5.88 8.21
C ALA A 100 12.03 -4.34 8.23
N ARG A 101 13.23 -3.79 8.54
CA ARG A 101 13.51 -2.33 8.51
C ARG A 101 13.25 -1.76 7.13
N ARG A 102 13.82 -2.35 6.07
CA ARG A 102 13.59 -1.89 4.69
C ARG A 102 12.10 -1.86 4.33
N GLN A 103 11.33 -2.83 4.80
CA GLN A 103 9.88 -2.83 4.57
C GLN A 103 9.17 -1.70 5.32
N PHE A 104 9.57 -1.39 6.55
CA PHE A 104 9.03 -0.26 7.31
C PHE A 104 9.46 1.07 6.69
N GLU A 105 10.71 1.21 6.22
CA GLU A 105 11.17 2.41 5.51
C GLU A 105 10.27 2.72 4.32
N THR A 106 9.98 1.72 3.47
CA THR A 106 9.13 1.92 2.30
C THR A 106 7.66 2.12 2.66
N ASN A 107 7.08 1.20 3.45
CA ASN A 107 5.64 1.12 3.63
C ASN A 107 5.09 2.13 4.66
N VAL A 108 5.95 2.61 5.57
CA VAL A 108 5.54 3.45 6.71
C VAL A 108 6.27 4.78 6.71
N PHE A 109 7.60 4.79 6.85
CA PHE A 109 8.34 6.03 7.04
C PHE A 109 8.34 6.89 5.78
N GLY A 110 8.50 6.29 4.59
CA GLY A 110 8.38 7.00 3.31
C GLY A 110 7.01 7.65 3.12
N LEU A 111 5.93 6.92 3.45
CA LEU A 111 4.57 7.47 3.43
C LEU A 111 4.42 8.68 4.36
N VAL A 112 4.90 8.56 5.60
CA VAL A 112 4.85 9.65 6.59
C VAL A 112 5.65 10.84 6.10
N ARG A 113 6.88 10.60 5.65
CA ARG A 113 7.76 11.68 5.22
C ARG A 113 7.24 12.42 4.00
N LEU A 114 6.80 11.71 2.98
CA LEU A 114 6.22 12.34 1.79
C LEU A 114 4.95 13.14 2.13
N THR A 115 4.12 12.61 3.05
CA THR A 115 2.97 13.34 3.58
C THR A 115 3.39 14.65 4.23
N GLN A 116 4.42 14.64 5.10
CA GLN A 116 4.93 15.85 5.75
C GLN A 116 5.40 16.91 4.74
N LEU A 117 6.04 16.48 3.65
CA LEU A 117 6.56 17.39 2.62
C LEU A 117 5.44 18.17 1.93
N VAL A 118 4.33 17.54 1.59
CA VAL A 118 3.24 18.20 0.85
C VAL A 118 2.29 19.02 1.73
N LEU A 119 2.28 18.81 3.05
CA LEU A 119 1.32 19.45 3.96
C LEU A 119 1.45 20.98 4.03
N GLY A 120 2.65 21.52 3.84
CA GLY A 120 2.88 22.96 3.86
C GLY A 120 1.95 23.69 2.87
N LYS A 121 2.07 23.32 1.62
CA LYS A 121 1.28 23.92 0.52
C LYS A 121 -0.20 23.56 0.56
N MET A 122 -0.53 22.34 0.99
CA MET A 122 -1.94 21.96 1.20
C MET A 122 -2.61 22.85 2.27
N ARG A 123 -1.91 23.18 3.38
CA ARG A 123 -2.43 24.10 4.40
C ARG A 123 -2.58 25.52 3.90
N GLU A 124 -1.59 26.04 3.15
CA GLU A 124 -1.64 27.39 2.56
C GLU A 124 -2.86 27.55 1.66
N GLN A 125 -3.16 26.57 0.80
CA GLN A 125 -4.33 26.62 -0.08
C GLN A 125 -5.65 26.22 0.60
N ARG A 126 -5.62 25.78 1.88
CA ARG A 126 -6.76 25.30 2.68
C ARG A 126 -7.55 24.18 2.00
N TRP A 127 -6.86 23.38 1.22
CA TRP A 127 -7.42 22.24 0.52
C TRP A 127 -6.34 21.19 0.23
N GLY A 128 -6.70 19.93 0.41
CA GLY A 128 -5.84 18.80 0.04
C GLY A 128 -6.54 17.46 0.26
N LYS A 129 -6.06 16.44 -0.42
CA LYS A 129 -6.49 15.05 -0.18
C LYS A 129 -5.29 14.13 -0.11
N ILE A 130 -5.22 13.34 0.95
CA ILE A 130 -4.21 12.30 1.14
C ILE A 130 -4.91 10.96 1.05
N VAL A 131 -4.47 10.11 0.13
CA VAL A 131 -4.96 8.75 -0.04
C VAL A 131 -3.86 7.79 0.35
N ASN A 132 -4.05 7.06 1.43
CA ASN A 132 -3.13 6.02 1.87
C ASN A 132 -3.64 4.64 1.41
N VAL A 133 -2.83 3.93 0.63
CA VAL A 133 -3.16 2.57 0.21
C VAL A 133 -2.73 1.60 1.33
N GLY A 134 -3.68 1.34 2.22
CA GLY A 134 -3.58 0.33 3.27
C GLY A 134 -3.74 -1.08 2.72
N SER A 135 -4.42 -1.93 3.47
CA SER A 135 -4.76 -3.32 3.12
C SER A 135 -5.79 -3.85 4.11
N MET A 136 -6.54 -4.88 3.73
CA MET A 136 -7.23 -5.71 4.73
C MET A 136 -6.26 -6.23 5.80
N GLY A 137 -4.99 -6.42 5.45
CA GLY A 137 -3.90 -6.81 6.34
C GLY A 137 -3.50 -5.75 7.39
N GLY A 138 -4.10 -4.54 7.37
CA GLY A 138 -4.04 -3.58 8.47
C GLY A 138 -5.12 -3.79 9.53
N ARG A 139 -6.03 -4.76 9.33
CA ARG A 139 -7.17 -5.07 10.22
C ARG A 139 -7.19 -6.51 10.70
N LEU A 140 -6.35 -7.34 10.13
CA LEU A 140 -6.16 -8.76 10.47
C LEU A 140 -4.75 -9.18 10.09
N SER A 141 -4.28 -10.30 10.65
CA SER A 141 -2.96 -10.85 10.35
C SER A 141 -3.08 -12.30 9.93
N PHE A 142 -2.28 -12.66 8.93
CA PHE A 142 -2.07 -14.05 8.49
C PHE A 142 -0.66 -14.50 8.89
N PRO A 143 -0.49 -15.77 9.24
CA PRO A 143 0.83 -16.38 9.43
C PRO A 143 1.75 -16.18 8.20
N GLY A 144 3.03 -15.98 8.43
CA GLY A 144 4.03 -15.79 7.38
C GLY A 144 4.09 -14.42 6.72
N ALA A 145 3.24 -13.45 7.15
CA ALA A 145 3.27 -12.08 6.67
C ALA A 145 3.24 -11.03 7.80
N GLY A 146 3.76 -11.40 8.98
CA GLY A 146 3.67 -10.59 10.21
C GLY A 146 4.24 -9.19 10.05
N HIS A 147 5.43 -9.03 9.48
CA HIS A 147 6.05 -7.72 9.25
C HIS A 147 5.23 -6.85 8.30
N TYR A 148 4.71 -7.42 7.21
CA TYR A 148 3.82 -6.69 6.29
C TYR A 148 2.55 -6.21 7.01
N HIS A 149 1.90 -7.10 7.76
CA HIS A 149 0.69 -6.72 8.51
C HIS A 149 0.99 -5.64 9.53
N ALA A 150 2.14 -5.70 10.22
CA ALA A 150 2.57 -4.65 11.14
C ALA A 150 2.68 -3.29 10.45
N THR A 151 3.29 -3.24 9.23
CA THR A 151 3.34 -1.97 8.47
C THR A 151 1.94 -1.46 8.11
N LYS A 152 1.02 -2.35 7.74
CA LYS A 152 -0.34 -1.94 7.35
C LYS A 152 -1.20 -1.55 8.55
N HIS A 153 -1.00 -2.13 9.74
CA HIS A 153 -1.58 -1.65 11.00
C HIS A 153 -1.03 -0.26 11.37
N ALA A 154 0.27 -0.03 11.17
CA ALA A 154 0.85 1.31 11.35
C ALA A 154 0.19 2.35 10.44
N VAL A 155 -0.03 2.03 9.15
CA VAL A 155 -0.72 2.92 8.19
C VAL A 155 -2.17 3.21 8.62
N GLU A 156 -2.89 2.26 9.23
CA GLU A 156 -4.22 2.48 9.82
C GLU A 156 -4.16 3.57 10.91
N ALA A 157 -3.28 3.38 11.90
CA ALA A 157 -3.12 4.31 13.02
C ALA A 157 -2.69 5.71 12.56
N ILE A 158 -1.70 5.79 11.65
CA ILE A 158 -1.22 7.04 11.05
C ILE A 158 -2.35 7.76 10.33
N SER A 159 -3.14 7.03 9.52
CA SER A 159 -4.25 7.63 8.76
C SER A 159 -5.35 8.17 9.69
N ASP A 160 -5.62 7.50 10.81
CA ASP A 160 -6.60 7.96 11.79
C ASP A 160 -6.14 9.22 12.51
N ALA A 161 -4.87 9.29 12.92
CA ALA A 161 -4.29 10.48 13.54
C ALA A 161 -4.32 11.67 12.56
N LEU A 162 -3.76 11.50 11.37
CA LEU A 162 -3.72 12.54 10.33
C LEU A 162 -5.11 13.07 9.98
N ARG A 163 -6.11 12.19 9.90
CA ARG A 163 -7.49 12.60 9.59
C ARG A 163 -8.05 13.59 10.60
N PHE A 164 -7.77 13.39 11.86
CA PHE A 164 -8.20 14.32 12.93
C PHE A 164 -7.39 15.61 12.91
N GLU A 165 -6.06 15.49 12.83
CA GLU A 165 -5.12 16.61 12.89
C GLU A 165 -5.27 17.58 11.72
N LEU A 166 -5.57 17.07 10.52
CA LEU A 166 -5.56 17.86 9.29
C LEU A 166 -6.93 18.44 8.91
N ARG A 167 -8.00 17.99 9.57
CA ARG A 167 -9.36 18.41 9.24
C ARG A 167 -9.58 19.92 9.33
N GLY A 168 -8.99 20.56 10.32
CA GLY A 168 -9.08 22.02 10.52
C GLY A 168 -8.43 22.84 9.42
N PHE A 169 -7.56 22.25 8.62
CA PHE A 169 -6.87 22.87 7.49
C PHE A 169 -7.58 22.63 6.14
N GLY A 170 -8.71 21.91 6.13
CA GLY A 170 -9.42 21.57 4.90
C GLY A 170 -8.77 20.41 4.12
N ILE A 171 -7.99 19.58 4.80
CA ILE A 171 -7.31 18.42 4.19
C ILE A 171 -8.01 17.14 4.62
N ASP A 172 -8.43 16.35 3.63
CA ASP A 172 -9.06 15.06 3.85
C ASP A 172 -8.03 13.92 3.78
N VAL A 173 -8.15 12.95 4.69
CA VAL A 173 -7.34 11.72 4.68
C VAL A 173 -8.25 10.52 4.43
N ILE A 174 -7.93 9.76 3.39
CA ILE A 174 -8.70 8.63 2.90
C ILE A 174 -7.82 7.37 2.98
N LEU A 175 -8.28 6.38 3.69
CA LEU A 175 -7.59 5.10 3.79
C LEU A 175 -8.31 4.04 2.94
N LEU A 176 -7.59 3.46 1.98
CA LEU A 176 -8.05 2.33 1.20
C LEU A 176 -7.67 1.03 1.92
N GLU A 177 -8.61 0.12 2.04
CA GLU A 177 -8.41 -1.24 2.57
C GLU A 177 -8.68 -2.26 1.44
N PRO A 178 -7.74 -2.43 0.47
CA PRO A 178 -7.86 -3.46 -0.56
C PRO A 178 -7.80 -4.86 0.06
N GLY A 179 -8.60 -5.77 -0.50
CA GLY A 179 -8.48 -7.20 -0.21
C GLY A 179 -7.54 -7.88 -1.21
N LEU A 180 -7.98 -9.01 -1.77
CA LEU A 180 -7.21 -9.72 -2.79
C LEU A 180 -7.27 -8.96 -4.12
N ILE A 181 -6.17 -8.35 -4.53
CA ILE A 181 -6.05 -7.64 -5.80
C ILE A 181 -5.04 -8.39 -6.68
N ARG A 182 -5.46 -8.83 -7.84
CA ARG A 182 -4.61 -9.52 -8.82
C ARG A 182 -3.62 -8.55 -9.43
N THR A 183 -2.39 -8.61 -8.94
CA THR A 183 -1.21 -7.85 -9.36
C THR A 183 0.02 -8.71 -9.13
N ASP A 184 1.18 -8.29 -9.60
CA ASP A 184 2.48 -8.91 -9.32
C ASP A 184 2.86 -8.92 -7.83
N PHE A 185 2.07 -8.23 -6.99
CA PHE A 185 2.30 -8.16 -5.54
C PHE A 185 2.27 -9.52 -4.85
N GLY A 186 1.35 -10.41 -5.26
CA GLY A 186 1.26 -11.78 -4.72
C GLY A 186 2.47 -12.63 -5.09
N GLU A 187 2.93 -12.52 -6.33
CA GLU A 187 4.13 -13.21 -6.83
C GLU A 187 5.39 -12.68 -6.15
N ALA A 188 5.52 -11.35 -6.03
CA ALA A 188 6.63 -10.73 -5.32
C ALA A 188 6.66 -11.12 -3.83
N ALA A 189 5.51 -11.21 -3.17
CA ALA A 189 5.40 -11.67 -1.79
C ALA A 189 5.82 -13.14 -1.65
N ALA A 190 5.43 -14.00 -2.58
CA ALA A 190 5.87 -15.41 -2.59
C ALA A 190 7.37 -15.53 -2.89
N ALA A 191 7.89 -14.74 -3.84
CA ALA A 191 9.33 -14.74 -4.16
C ALA A 191 10.19 -14.25 -2.97
N SER A 192 9.68 -13.34 -2.14
CA SER A 192 10.39 -12.86 -0.95
C SER A 192 10.66 -13.95 0.10
N LEU A 193 9.88 -15.04 0.09
CA LEU A 193 10.12 -16.22 0.95
C LEU A 193 11.48 -16.89 0.66
N ALA A 194 11.87 -16.95 -0.62
CA ALA A 194 13.13 -17.56 -1.01
C ALA A 194 14.36 -16.75 -0.52
N HIS A 195 14.20 -15.44 -0.37
CA HIS A 195 15.28 -14.56 0.09
C HIS A 195 15.38 -14.48 1.62
N SER A 196 14.34 -14.85 2.36
CA SER A 196 14.37 -14.90 3.83
C SER A 196 15.16 -16.10 4.37
N GLN A 197 15.47 -17.07 3.51
CA GLN A 197 16.23 -18.29 3.86
C GLN A 197 17.76 -18.13 3.70
N THR A 198 18.27 -16.95 3.35
CA THR A 198 19.69 -16.74 2.98
C THR A 198 20.64 -16.46 4.15
N GLU A 199 20.17 -16.37 5.40
CA GLU A 199 21.04 -16.43 6.56
C GLU A 199 20.70 -17.68 7.38
N PRO A 200 21.64 -18.64 7.52
CA PRO A 200 21.41 -19.83 8.34
C PRO A 200 21.22 -19.38 9.79
N ALA A 201 20.05 -19.67 10.34
CA ALA A 201 19.83 -19.62 11.77
C ALA A 201 20.59 -20.82 12.39
N GLY A 202 21.87 -20.61 12.74
CA GLY A 202 22.67 -21.57 13.49
C GLY A 202 23.02 -22.88 12.76
N ASP A 203 24.08 -23.54 13.20
CA ASP A 203 24.62 -24.83 12.70
C ASP A 203 23.70 -26.06 12.86
N GLY A 204 22.40 -25.95 12.62
CA GLY A 204 21.43 -27.02 12.73
C GLY A 204 20.80 -27.37 11.37
N ASP A 205 20.95 -28.60 10.96
CA ASP A 205 20.58 -29.22 9.66
C ASP A 205 19.06 -29.34 9.43
N ASP A 206 18.20 -28.73 10.25
CA ASP A 206 16.75 -28.84 10.17
C ASP A 206 16.11 -27.44 10.22
N ASP A 207 15.72 -26.89 9.05
CA ASP A 207 14.94 -25.65 8.99
C ASP A 207 13.54 -25.91 9.56
N ALA A 208 13.37 -25.63 10.86
CA ALA A 208 12.12 -25.79 11.59
C ALA A 208 10.93 -25.08 10.92
N TYR A 209 11.19 -24.10 10.05
CA TYR A 209 10.18 -23.35 9.33
C TYR A 209 10.04 -23.73 7.85
N ALA A 210 10.82 -24.66 7.30
CA ALA A 210 10.78 -25.02 5.88
C ALA A 210 9.36 -25.40 5.42
N HIS A 211 8.71 -26.33 6.12
CA HIS A 211 7.35 -26.76 5.80
C HIS A 211 6.31 -25.63 5.99
N PHE A 212 6.46 -24.83 7.03
CA PHE A 212 5.61 -23.67 7.28
C PHE A 212 5.75 -22.64 6.14
N ASN A 213 6.97 -22.24 5.79
CA ASN A 213 7.23 -21.25 4.73
C ASN A 213 6.73 -21.75 3.35
N ALA A 214 6.93 -23.03 3.03
CA ALA A 214 6.38 -23.63 1.82
C ALA A 214 4.85 -23.55 1.77
N THR A 215 4.18 -23.82 2.90
CA THR A 215 2.72 -23.69 3.00
C THR A 215 2.26 -22.24 2.90
N VAL A 216 2.97 -21.28 3.52
CA VAL A 216 2.69 -19.85 3.36
C VAL A 216 2.71 -19.45 1.89
N GLY A 217 3.73 -19.91 1.13
CA GLY A 217 3.80 -19.67 -0.32
C GLY A 217 2.61 -20.23 -1.07
N ALA A 218 2.27 -21.51 -0.80
CA ALA A 218 1.15 -22.19 -1.44
C ALA A 218 -0.21 -21.55 -1.11
N VAL A 219 -0.47 -21.20 0.16
CA VAL A 219 -1.70 -20.53 0.59
C VAL A 219 -1.79 -19.13 -0.01
N THR A 220 -0.68 -18.38 -0.05
CA THR A 220 -0.63 -17.07 -0.68
C THR A 220 -1.00 -17.17 -2.16
N LYS A 221 -0.36 -18.06 -2.91
CA LYS A 221 -0.68 -18.29 -4.32
C LYS A 221 -2.14 -18.72 -4.50
N GLY A 222 -2.59 -19.70 -3.72
CA GLY A 222 -3.97 -20.21 -3.76
C GLY A 222 -5.03 -19.15 -3.45
N ALA A 223 -4.71 -18.13 -2.64
CA ALA A 223 -5.63 -17.01 -2.37
C ALA A 223 -5.91 -16.18 -3.63
N TYR A 224 -4.94 -16.05 -4.55
CA TYR A 224 -5.08 -15.30 -5.79
C TYR A 224 -5.57 -16.14 -6.99
N GLU A 225 -5.44 -17.47 -6.95
CA GLU A 225 -5.81 -18.38 -8.04
C GLU A 225 -7.05 -19.22 -7.72
N GLY A 226 -7.32 -19.47 -6.44
CA GLY A 226 -8.41 -20.35 -5.98
C GLY A 226 -9.78 -19.68 -5.89
N PRO A 227 -10.76 -20.34 -5.25
CA PRO A 227 -12.14 -19.81 -5.11
C PRO A 227 -12.22 -18.43 -4.46
N MET A 228 -11.33 -18.11 -3.52
CA MET A 228 -11.25 -16.79 -2.87
C MET A 228 -10.87 -15.66 -3.83
N ALA A 229 -10.17 -15.97 -4.93
CA ALA A 229 -9.84 -15.00 -5.96
C ALA A 229 -11.07 -14.36 -6.62
N ARG A 230 -12.21 -15.07 -6.63
CA ARG A 230 -13.51 -14.54 -7.15
C ARG A 230 -14.06 -13.40 -6.28
N LEU A 231 -13.68 -13.36 -5.01
CA LEU A 231 -14.03 -12.28 -4.08
C LEU A 231 -13.02 -11.10 -4.14
N GLY A 232 -11.97 -11.27 -4.91
CA GLY A 232 -10.94 -10.27 -5.18
C GLY A 232 -11.33 -9.30 -6.29
N GLY A 233 -10.34 -8.59 -6.79
CA GLY A 233 -10.48 -7.64 -7.90
C GLY A 233 -9.19 -7.44 -8.67
N GLY A 234 -9.26 -6.67 -9.75
CA GLY A 234 -8.07 -6.14 -10.42
C GLY A 234 -7.67 -4.76 -9.88
N PRO A 235 -6.51 -4.25 -10.31
CA PRO A 235 -6.02 -2.91 -9.94
C PRO A 235 -7.04 -1.80 -10.22
N ASP A 236 -7.78 -1.91 -11.33
CA ASP A 236 -8.81 -0.94 -11.73
C ASP A 236 -9.94 -0.80 -10.69
N SER A 237 -10.25 -1.86 -9.94
CA SER A 237 -11.24 -1.78 -8.87
C SER A 237 -10.82 -0.83 -7.75
N VAL A 238 -9.51 -0.79 -7.43
CA VAL A 238 -8.94 0.14 -6.46
C VAL A 238 -8.86 1.55 -7.05
N ALA A 239 -8.36 1.67 -8.28
CA ALA A 239 -8.32 2.95 -9.00
C ALA A 239 -9.70 3.61 -9.08
N LYS A 240 -10.75 2.85 -9.38
CA LYS A 240 -12.14 3.32 -9.39
C LYS A 240 -12.63 3.75 -8.00
N ALA A 241 -12.21 3.06 -6.94
CA ALA A 241 -12.55 3.44 -5.58
C ALA A 241 -11.87 4.76 -5.17
N ILE A 242 -10.60 4.96 -5.59
CA ILE A 242 -9.86 6.20 -5.40
C ILE A 242 -10.56 7.36 -6.12
N GLU A 243 -10.81 7.23 -7.42
CA GLU A 243 -11.51 8.26 -8.21
C GLU A 243 -12.84 8.67 -7.56
N ARG A 244 -13.66 7.69 -7.19
CA ARG A 244 -14.95 7.94 -6.51
C ARG A 244 -14.79 8.63 -5.16
N ALA A 245 -13.73 8.34 -4.41
CA ALA A 245 -13.44 9.01 -3.16
C ALA A 245 -12.99 10.45 -3.39
N LEU A 246 -12.12 10.68 -4.38
CA LEU A 246 -11.62 12.00 -4.74
C LEU A 246 -12.71 12.93 -5.30
N SER A 247 -13.69 12.41 -6.04
CA SER A 247 -14.79 13.21 -6.60
C SER A 247 -15.79 13.72 -5.56
N ARG A 248 -15.78 13.16 -4.33
CA ARG A 248 -16.70 13.57 -3.27
C ARG A 248 -16.21 14.83 -2.56
N ARG A 249 -17.13 15.74 -2.26
CA ARG A 249 -16.87 16.93 -1.41
C ARG A 249 -16.49 16.51 0.02
N ARG A 250 -17.09 15.43 0.53
CA ARG A 250 -16.78 14.81 1.82
C ARG A 250 -16.46 13.35 1.57
N PRO A 251 -15.20 13.00 1.33
CA PRO A 251 -14.81 11.64 1.07
C PRO A 251 -14.99 10.75 2.30
N PRO A 252 -15.20 9.43 2.11
CA PRO A 252 -15.21 8.50 3.23
C PRO A 252 -13.80 8.39 3.83
N SER A 253 -13.71 8.27 5.16
CA SER A 253 -12.44 8.07 5.85
C SER A 253 -11.77 6.72 5.52
N ARG A 254 -12.59 5.69 5.25
CA ARG A 254 -12.13 4.33 4.89
C ARG A 254 -12.94 3.76 3.74
N VAL A 255 -12.27 3.04 2.85
CA VAL A 255 -12.89 2.36 1.72
C VAL A 255 -12.38 0.93 1.63
N LYS A 256 -13.22 -0.02 2.03
CA LYS A 256 -12.96 -1.46 1.79
C LYS A 256 -13.20 -1.78 0.32
N VAL A 257 -12.13 -2.09 -0.38
CA VAL A 257 -12.21 -2.46 -1.80
C VAL A 257 -12.24 -3.98 -1.92
N THR A 258 -13.18 -4.51 -2.66
CA THR A 258 -13.46 -5.93 -2.88
C THR A 258 -14.34 -6.60 -1.83
N ALA A 259 -14.98 -7.68 -2.25
CA ALA A 259 -15.79 -8.51 -1.36
C ALA A 259 -14.93 -9.24 -0.31
N SER A 260 -13.71 -9.66 -0.71
CA SER A 260 -12.76 -10.32 0.20
C SER A 260 -12.38 -9.42 1.39
N ALA A 261 -12.10 -8.13 1.17
CA ALA A 261 -11.81 -7.20 2.27
C ALA A 261 -12.98 -7.05 3.22
N LYS A 262 -14.20 -6.89 2.68
CA LYS A 262 -15.42 -6.75 3.49
C LYS A 262 -15.68 -7.99 4.35
N LEU A 263 -15.58 -9.16 3.74
CA LEU A 263 -15.82 -10.44 4.39
C LEU A 263 -14.78 -10.70 5.48
N LEU A 264 -13.48 -10.69 5.14
CA LEU A 264 -12.42 -11.09 6.06
C LEU A 264 -12.28 -10.11 7.23
N ILE A 265 -12.33 -8.80 6.99
CA ILE A 265 -12.34 -7.80 8.07
C ILE A 265 -13.59 -7.96 8.94
N GLY A 266 -14.76 -8.22 8.36
CA GLY A 266 -15.99 -8.46 9.09
C GLY A 266 -15.91 -9.70 9.98
N THR A 267 -15.45 -10.81 9.42
CA THR A 267 -15.25 -12.08 10.15
C THR A 267 -14.26 -11.90 11.31
N ARG A 268 -13.08 -11.27 11.06
CA ARG A 268 -12.08 -11.04 12.11
C ARG A 268 -12.62 -10.22 13.28
N ARG A 269 -13.50 -9.27 13.02
CA ARG A 269 -14.13 -8.44 14.08
C ARG A 269 -15.10 -9.22 14.97
N LEU A 270 -15.68 -10.30 14.46
CA LEU A 270 -16.66 -11.12 15.19
C LEU A 270 -16.00 -12.28 15.93
N LEU A 271 -14.84 -12.74 15.46
CA LEU A 271 -14.13 -13.86 16.06
C LEU A 271 -13.24 -13.40 17.23
N SER A 272 -13.24 -14.19 18.32
CA SER A 272 -12.20 -14.09 19.35
C SER A 272 -10.84 -14.50 18.77
N ASP A 273 -9.74 -14.13 19.46
CA ASP A 273 -8.39 -14.53 19.03
C ASP A 273 -8.26 -16.06 18.98
N ARG A 274 -8.81 -16.77 19.97
CA ARG A 274 -8.81 -18.26 19.98
C ARG A 274 -9.51 -18.86 18.76
N SER A 275 -10.64 -18.28 18.35
CA SER A 275 -11.41 -18.74 17.18
C SER A 275 -10.70 -18.42 15.89
N TRP A 276 -10.05 -17.25 15.82
CA TRP A 276 -9.21 -16.88 14.67
C TRP A 276 -8.00 -17.80 14.53
N ASP A 277 -7.29 -18.08 15.63
CA ASP A 277 -6.15 -19.00 15.64
C ASP A 277 -6.56 -20.42 15.25
N ALA A 278 -7.74 -20.88 15.67
CA ALA A 278 -8.26 -22.17 15.26
C ALA A 278 -8.50 -22.22 13.74
N ALA A 279 -9.04 -21.13 13.15
CA ALA A 279 -9.20 -21.03 11.71
C ALA A 279 -7.84 -20.99 10.99
N MET A 280 -6.86 -20.27 11.54
CA MET A 280 -5.51 -20.22 10.96
C MET A 280 -4.82 -21.60 11.00
N ARG A 281 -4.96 -22.37 12.10
CA ARG A 281 -4.41 -23.73 12.20
C ARG A 281 -4.96 -24.69 11.14
N SER A 282 -6.16 -24.46 10.62
CA SER A 282 -6.70 -25.27 9.51
C SER A 282 -6.05 -24.98 8.15
N LEU A 283 -5.39 -23.83 8.01
CA LEU A 283 -4.78 -23.37 6.77
C LEU A 283 -3.25 -23.46 6.79
N TYR A 284 -2.65 -23.33 7.96
CA TYR A 284 -1.20 -23.28 8.13
C TYR A 284 -0.75 -24.33 9.17
N PRO A 285 0.25 -25.17 8.84
CA PRO A 285 0.84 -26.06 9.82
C PRO A 285 1.57 -25.25 10.88
N GLN A 286 1.53 -25.71 12.12
CA GLN A 286 2.40 -25.17 13.15
C GLN A 286 3.81 -25.72 12.96
N PRO A 287 4.85 -24.88 13.03
CA PRO A 287 6.23 -25.36 13.07
C PRO A 287 6.42 -26.33 14.24
N LYS A 288 7.28 -27.32 14.08
CA LYS A 288 7.53 -28.36 15.08
C LYS A 288 8.97 -28.28 15.54
#